data_54f45af3a03973a8bceefbb2c1c9534e
#
_entry.id   54f45af3a03973a8bceefbb2c1c9534e
#
_cell.length_a   1.000
_cell.length_b   1.000
_cell.length_c   1.000
_cell.angle_alpha   90.00
_cell.angle_beta   90.00
_cell.angle_gamma   90.00
#
_symmetry.space_group_name_H-M   'P 1'
#
loop_
_entity.id
_entity.type
_entity.pdbx_description
1 polymer ?
#
loop_
_entity_poly.entity_id
_entity_poly.type
_entity_poly.pdbx_seq_one_letter_code
_entity_poly.pdbx_strand_id
1 'polypeptide(L)'
;MSDRAVHFHRVLRCTPEKIYRAFLQADALAKWLPPFAYTCTVQHLDARVGGTFQMTFHSFATGDAHSFGGEYLELVPNRLIRYVDRFDDPNLPGELLVQVDLEEVMGGTELRISQSGKIGRAHV
;
A
#
# COMPACT_ATOMS: atom_id res chain seq x y z
N MET A 1 -10.76 14.14 -17.14
CA MET A 1 -10.44 13.79 -15.78
C MET A 1 -10.03 12.36 -15.66
N SER A 2 -8.98 12.12 -15.02
CA SER A 2 -8.42 10.77 -14.99
C SER A 2 -8.24 10.24 -13.57
N ASP A 3 -8.88 10.86 -12.61
CA ASP A 3 -8.80 10.37 -11.24
C ASP A 3 -9.73 9.20 -11.06
N ARG A 4 -9.23 8.18 -10.41
CA ARG A 4 -10.01 7.02 -10.01
C ARG A 4 -9.88 6.85 -8.52
N ALA A 5 -10.98 6.49 -7.88
CA ALA A 5 -10.97 6.27 -6.44
C ALA A 5 -11.58 4.92 -6.13
N VAL A 6 -10.89 4.15 -5.31
CA VAL A 6 -11.37 2.88 -4.80
C VAL A 6 -11.36 2.97 -3.29
N HIS A 7 -12.43 2.51 -2.67
CA HIS A 7 -12.57 2.56 -1.21
C HIS A 7 -12.79 1.16 -0.67
N PHE A 8 -12.12 0.86 0.41
CA PHE A 8 -12.24 -0.41 1.10
C PHE A 8 -12.49 -0.11 2.58
N HIS A 9 -13.41 -0.84 3.19
CA HIS A 9 -13.77 -0.62 4.59
C HIS A 9 -14.01 -1.95 5.26
N ARG A 10 -13.44 -2.13 6.45
CA ARG A 10 -13.64 -3.36 7.22
C ARG A 10 -13.34 -3.09 8.69
N VAL A 11 -14.01 -3.86 9.55
CA VAL A 11 -13.67 -3.87 10.97
C VAL A 11 -12.90 -5.15 11.26
N LEU A 12 -11.73 -5.00 11.86
CA LEU A 12 -10.84 -6.11 12.18
C LEU A 12 -10.76 -6.27 13.70
N ARG A 13 -10.69 -7.51 14.16
CA ARG A 13 -10.59 -7.81 15.59
C ARG A 13 -9.14 -7.75 16.05
N CYS A 14 -8.55 -6.60 15.95
CA CYS A 14 -7.21 -6.38 16.47
C CYS A 14 -7.03 -4.90 16.75
N THR A 15 -5.95 -4.57 17.43
CA THR A 15 -5.70 -3.19 17.83
C THR A 15 -5.20 -2.37 16.65
N PRO A 16 -5.44 -1.05 16.65
CA PRO A 16 -4.89 -0.18 15.61
C PRO A 16 -3.37 -0.28 15.52
N GLU A 17 -2.70 -0.48 16.65
CA GLU A 17 -1.26 -0.61 16.70
C GLU A 17 -0.77 -1.79 15.88
N LYS A 18 -1.43 -2.95 16.00
CA LYS A 18 -1.05 -4.14 15.26
C LYS A 18 -1.24 -3.94 13.76
N ILE A 19 -2.33 -3.30 13.38
CA ILE A 19 -2.62 -3.04 11.97
C ILE A 19 -1.61 -2.05 11.42
N TYR A 20 -1.32 -1.00 12.14
CA TYR A 20 -0.35 0.01 11.74
C TYR A 20 1.01 -0.64 11.47
N ARG A 21 1.47 -1.49 12.38
CA ARG A 21 2.73 -2.19 12.21
C ARG A 21 2.71 -3.16 11.03
N ALA A 22 1.58 -3.80 10.78
CA ALA A 22 1.47 -4.74 9.67
C ALA A 22 1.66 -4.06 8.33
N PHE A 23 1.32 -2.79 8.22
CA PHE A 23 1.54 -2.01 7.00
C PHE A 23 2.97 -1.50 6.87
N LEU A 24 3.71 -1.39 7.96
CA LEU A 24 4.99 -0.68 7.96
C LEU A 24 6.21 -1.55 8.26
N GLN A 25 6.00 -2.84 8.51
CA GLN A 25 7.11 -3.77 8.73
C GLN A 25 7.22 -4.68 7.52
N ALA A 26 8.42 -4.76 6.96
CA ALA A 26 8.65 -5.46 5.70
C ALA A 26 8.23 -6.93 5.73
N ASP A 27 8.58 -7.64 6.79
CA ASP A 27 8.27 -9.06 6.91
C ASP A 27 6.76 -9.30 7.08
N ALA A 28 6.07 -8.43 7.79
CA ALA A 28 4.63 -8.53 7.93
C ALA A 28 3.93 -8.21 6.61
N LEU A 29 4.35 -7.13 5.98
CA LEU A 29 3.77 -6.67 4.72
C LEU A 29 3.91 -7.73 3.63
N ALA A 30 5.06 -8.38 3.56
CA ALA A 30 5.33 -9.42 2.57
C ALA A 30 4.40 -10.62 2.71
N LYS A 31 3.81 -10.82 3.89
CA LYS A 31 2.91 -11.95 4.14
C LYS A 31 1.48 -11.68 3.71
N TRP A 32 1.01 -10.45 3.85
CA TRP A 32 -0.42 -10.20 3.61
C TRP A 32 -0.70 -9.39 2.35
N LEU A 33 0.26 -8.61 1.86
CA LEU A 33 0.02 -7.70 0.75
C LEU A 33 -0.13 -8.39 -0.60
N PRO A 34 0.69 -9.41 -0.95
CA PRO A 34 0.62 -9.96 -2.30
C PRO A 34 -0.71 -10.66 -2.57
N PRO A 35 -1.21 -10.56 -3.81
CA PRO A 35 -2.43 -11.26 -4.18
C PRO A 35 -2.20 -12.75 -4.21
N PHE A 36 -3.30 -13.51 -4.33
CA PHE A 36 -3.25 -14.97 -4.40
C PHE A 36 -2.32 -15.41 -5.53
N ALA A 37 -1.53 -16.43 -5.28
CA ALA A 37 -0.57 -17.01 -6.21
C ALA A 37 0.66 -16.12 -6.46
N TYR A 38 0.89 -15.13 -5.61
CA TYR A 38 2.08 -14.27 -5.68
C TYR A 38 2.82 -14.30 -4.36
N THR A 39 4.13 -14.12 -4.44
CA THR A 39 4.95 -13.83 -3.26
C THR A 39 5.47 -12.40 -3.38
N CYS A 40 5.98 -11.88 -2.30
CA CYS A 40 6.49 -10.51 -2.27
C CYS A 40 7.90 -10.49 -1.67
N THR A 41 8.80 -9.82 -2.37
CA THR A 41 10.12 -9.49 -1.81
C THR A 41 10.15 -8.00 -1.56
N VAL A 42 10.49 -7.59 -0.35
CA VAL A 42 10.64 -6.17 -0.02
C VAL A 42 12.13 -5.85 -0.05
N GLN A 43 12.56 -5.08 -1.05
CA GLN A 43 13.96 -4.71 -1.18
C GLN A 43 14.38 -3.74 -0.10
N HIS A 44 13.52 -2.75 0.16
CA HIS A 44 13.72 -1.87 1.32
C HIS A 44 12.38 -1.27 1.73
N LEU A 45 12.30 -0.81 2.96
CA LEU A 45 11.16 -0.10 3.48
C LEU A 45 11.64 0.81 4.61
N ASP A 46 11.50 2.11 4.41
CA ASP A 46 11.91 3.10 5.38
C ASP A 46 10.64 3.81 5.88
N ALA A 47 10.14 3.35 7.01
CA ALA A 47 8.82 3.74 7.53
C ALA A 47 8.87 5.08 8.25
N ARG A 48 9.10 6.15 7.50
CA ARG A 48 9.08 7.53 8.02
C ARG A 48 8.61 8.45 6.93
N VAL A 49 8.16 9.62 7.30
CA VAL A 49 7.74 10.64 6.32
C VAL A 49 8.94 10.99 5.45
N GLY A 50 8.76 10.94 4.15
CA GLY A 50 9.83 11.11 3.18
C GLY A 50 10.63 9.85 2.93
N GLY A 51 10.41 8.80 3.70
CA GLY A 51 11.05 7.51 3.45
C GLY A 51 10.43 6.82 2.26
N THR A 52 11.18 5.89 1.65
CA THR A 52 10.74 5.19 0.45
C THR A 52 10.66 3.71 0.70
N PHE A 53 9.98 3.02 -0.21
CA PHE A 53 9.93 1.57 -0.20
C PHE A 53 10.05 1.05 -1.62
N GLN A 54 10.49 -0.20 -1.74
CA GLN A 54 10.59 -0.87 -3.03
C GLN A 54 10.30 -2.34 -2.82
N MET A 55 9.43 -2.90 -3.63
CA MET A 55 9.08 -4.31 -3.52
C MET A 55 8.75 -4.92 -4.86
N THR A 56 8.76 -6.24 -4.93
CA THR A 56 8.51 -7.00 -6.15
C THR A 56 7.54 -8.13 -5.83
N PHE A 57 6.49 -8.23 -6.61
CA PHE A 57 5.58 -9.37 -6.56
C PHE A 57 6.02 -10.39 -7.61
N HIS A 58 6.08 -11.65 -7.22
CA HIS A 58 6.46 -12.76 -8.10
C HIS A 58 5.29 -13.71 -8.24
N SER A 59 4.92 -14.01 -9.47
CA SER A 59 3.85 -14.98 -9.74
C SER A 59 4.44 -16.38 -9.76
N PHE A 60 3.91 -17.31 -8.96
CA PHE A 60 4.36 -18.69 -9.00
C PHE A 60 3.90 -19.35 -10.29
N ALA A 61 2.77 -18.93 -10.84
CA ALA A 61 2.17 -19.62 -11.98
C ALA A 61 2.90 -19.34 -13.27
N THR A 62 3.35 -18.10 -13.45
CA THR A 62 3.95 -17.67 -14.72
C THR A 62 5.42 -17.34 -14.62
N GLY A 63 5.91 -17.10 -13.41
CA GLY A 63 7.27 -16.65 -13.21
C GLY A 63 7.46 -15.15 -13.43
N ASP A 64 6.39 -14.43 -13.74
CA ASP A 64 6.48 -12.99 -13.96
C ASP A 64 6.76 -12.25 -12.67
N ALA A 65 7.42 -11.12 -12.78
CA ALA A 65 7.74 -10.27 -11.64
C ALA A 65 7.30 -8.84 -11.95
N HIS A 66 6.71 -8.18 -10.96
CA HIS A 66 6.28 -6.80 -11.08
C HIS A 66 6.82 -6.02 -9.91
N SER A 67 7.62 -5.00 -10.20
CA SER A 67 8.24 -4.17 -9.18
C SER A 67 7.54 -2.84 -9.08
N PHE A 68 7.44 -2.33 -7.87
CA PHE A 68 6.88 -1.01 -7.63
C PHE A 68 7.50 -0.44 -6.38
N GLY A 69 7.43 0.87 -6.27
CA GLY A 69 7.96 1.56 -5.12
C GLY A 69 7.15 2.79 -4.83
N GLY A 70 7.54 3.52 -3.82
CA GLY A 70 6.83 4.72 -3.46
C GLY A 70 7.49 5.45 -2.33
N GLU A 71 6.72 6.39 -1.78
CA GLU A 71 7.20 7.28 -0.75
C GLU A 71 6.09 7.52 0.26
N TYR A 72 6.45 7.53 1.53
CA TYR A 72 5.50 7.85 2.60
C TYR A 72 5.34 9.35 2.72
N LEU A 73 4.10 9.82 2.62
CA LEU A 73 3.77 11.24 2.68
C LEU A 73 3.38 11.69 4.08
N GLU A 74 2.68 10.82 4.82
CA GLU A 74 2.22 11.16 6.15
C GLU A 74 2.05 9.90 6.97
N LEU A 75 2.53 9.93 8.20
CA LEU A 75 2.40 8.81 9.13
C LEU A 75 1.99 9.38 10.49
N VAL A 76 0.82 8.96 10.95
CA VAL A 76 0.36 9.27 12.31
C VAL A 76 0.21 7.94 13.03
N PRO A 77 1.03 7.66 14.04
CA PRO A 77 1.04 6.33 14.67
C PRO A 77 -0.35 5.85 15.04
N ASN A 78 -0.66 4.64 14.60
CA ASN A 78 -1.90 3.92 14.91
C ASN A 78 -3.16 4.57 14.34
N ARG A 79 -3.03 5.55 13.44
CA ARG A 79 -4.18 6.28 12.92
C ARG A 79 -4.18 6.48 11.43
N LEU A 80 -3.01 6.80 10.82
CA LEU A 80 -3.00 7.24 9.43
C LEU A 80 -1.71 6.86 8.75
N ILE A 81 -1.84 6.32 7.55
CA ILE A 81 -0.71 6.09 6.65
C ILE A 81 -1.12 6.63 5.29
N ARG A 82 -0.32 7.55 4.73
CA ARG A 82 -0.52 8.03 3.37
C ARG A 82 0.75 7.85 2.60
N TYR A 83 0.64 7.28 1.41
CA TYR A 83 1.81 7.06 0.56
C TYR A 83 1.42 7.07 -0.91
N VAL A 84 2.42 7.19 -1.75
CA VAL A 84 2.27 7.16 -3.20
C VAL A 84 2.94 5.89 -3.70
N ASP A 85 2.25 5.16 -4.57
CA ASP A 85 2.81 3.99 -5.27
C ASP A 85 3.10 4.35 -6.70
N ARG A 86 4.20 3.83 -7.24
CA ARG A 86 4.56 3.97 -8.66
C ARG A 86 5.08 2.63 -9.14
N PHE A 87 4.60 2.20 -10.30
CA PHE A 87 5.12 1.00 -10.93
C PHE A 87 6.41 1.33 -11.67
N ASP A 88 7.34 0.37 -11.70
CA ASP A 88 8.61 0.54 -12.39
C ASP A 88 8.47 0.30 -13.89
N ASP A 89 7.33 -0.17 -14.33
CA ASP A 89 7.07 -0.47 -15.73
C ASP A 89 6.73 0.82 -16.48
N PRO A 90 7.49 1.19 -17.51
CA PRO A 90 7.19 2.41 -18.28
C PRO A 90 5.87 2.35 -19.02
N ASN A 91 5.27 1.16 -19.17
CA ASN A 91 3.95 1.03 -19.77
C ASN A 91 2.82 1.23 -18.76
N LEU A 92 3.15 1.45 -17.49
CA LEU A 92 2.18 1.69 -16.43
C LEU A 92 2.51 3.02 -15.75
N PRO A 93 2.42 4.13 -16.49
CA PRO A 93 2.77 5.44 -15.90
C PRO A 93 1.71 5.89 -14.93
N GLY A 94 2.07 6.83 -14.10
CA GLY A 94 1.16 7.42 -13.14
C GLY A 94 1.47 7.02 -11.73
N GLU A 95 0.70 7.56 -10.83
CA GLU A 95 0.88 7.36 -9.40
C GLU A 95 -0.45 6.99 -8.77
N LEU A 96 -0.38 6.16 -7.74
CA LEU A 96 -1.53 5.79 -6.96
C LEU A 96 -1.34 6.36 -5.56
N LEU A 97 -2.22 7.26 -5.16
CA LEU A 97 -2.21 7.79 -3.81
C LEU A 97 -3.05 6.88 -2.93
N VAL A 98 -2.45 6.38 -1.87
CA VAL A 98 -3.11 5.46 -0.95
C VAL A 98 -3.20 6.13 0.42
N GLN A 99 -4.37 6.03 1.03
CA GLN A 99 -4.57 6.52 2.39
C GLN A 99 -5.23 5.41 3.20
N VAL A 100 -4.63 5.11 4.34
CA VAL A 100 -5.12 4.10 5.28
C VAL A 100 -5.49 4.81 6.56
N ASP A 101 -6.75 4.73 6.96
CA ASP A 101 -7.24 5.32 8.20
C ASP A 101 -7.60 4.20 9.17
N LEU A 102 -7.19 4.35 10.41
CA LEU A 102 -7.46 3.41 11.49
C LEU A 102 -8.17 4.13 12.61
N GLU A 103 -9.25 3.52 13.09
CA GLU A 103 -9.99 4.08 14.21
C GLU A 103 -10.41 2.96 15.13
N GLU A 104 -10.11 3.10 16.42
CA GLU A 104 -10.52 2.13 17.41
C GLU A 104 -12.03 2.20 17.58
N VAL A 105 -12.70 1.03 17.49
CA VAL A 105 -14.14 0.93 17.67
C VAL A 105 -14.42 -0.22 18.62
N MET A 106 -15.66 -0.36 19.04
CA MET A 106 -16.04 -1.48 19.88
C MET A 106 -15.78 -2.78 19.11
N GLY A 107 -15.00 -3.67 19.72
CA GLY A 107 -14.68 -4.96 19.10
C GLY A 107 -13.47 -4.98 18.21
N GLY A 108 -12.76 -3.87 18.04
CA GLY A 108 -11.54 -3.88 17.24
C GLY A 108 -11.18 -2.54 16.64
N THR A 109 -10.82 -2.58 15.36
CA THR A 109 -10.39 -1.39 14.63
C THR A 109 -11.15 -1.29 13.32
N GLU A 110 -11.67 -0.12 13.04
CA GLU A 110 -12.22 0.19 11.74
C GLU A 110 -11.06 0.58 10.82
N LEU A 111 -10.96 -0.13 9.70
CA LEU A 111 -9.93 0.09 8.70
C LEU A 111 -10.60 0.64 7.45
N ARG A 112 -10.13 1.79 6.98
CA ARG A 112 -10.57 2.36 5.71
C ARG A 112 -9.35 2.59 4.85
N ILE A 113 -9.40 2.10 3.61
CA ILE A 113 -8.34 2.33 2.64
C ILE A 113 -8.96 3.00 1.44
N SER A 114 -8.38 4.10 1.02
CA SER A 114 -8.77 4.74 -0.23
C SER A 114 -7.57 4.82 -1.15
N GLN A 115 -7.82 4.56 -2.42
CA GLN A 115 -6.80 4.63 -3.45
C GLN A 115 -7.33 5.51 -4.54
N SER A 116 -6.56 6.52 -4.93
CA SER A 116 -6.92 7.37 -6.04
C SER A 116 -5.71 7.51 -6.95
N GLY A 117 -5.92 7.25 -8.22
CA GLY A 117 -4.84 7.27 -9.18
C GLY A 117 -4.95 8.42 -10.13
N LYS A 118 -3.81 9.03 -10.45
CA LYS A 118 -3.72 9.93 -11.57
C LYS A 118 -3.02 9.18 -12.66
N ILE A 119 -3.74 8.96 -13.71
CA ILE A 119 -3.17 8.34 -14.90
C ILE A 119 -2.35 9.42 -15.55
N GLY A 120 -1.18 9.13 -15.70
CA GLY A 120 -0.24 10.08 -16.22
C GLY A 120 -0.77 10.70 -17.47
N ARG A 121 -0.78 11.55 -17.67
CA ARG A 121 -1.29 12.03 -18.55
C ARG A 121 -0.93 12.18 -19.61
N ALA A 122 -0.87 11.40 -19.35
CA ALA A 122 -0.61 11.47 -20.52
C ALA A 122 -1.63 11.95 -21.35
N HIS A 123 -2.05 12.10 -21.15
CA HIS A 123 -2.87 12.37 -21.66
C HIS A 123 -3.07 13.28 -21.90
N VAL A 124 -2.98 13.29 -21.77
CA VAL A 124 -3.15 13.96 -21.97
C VAL A 124 -3.20 14.23 -22.49
#